data_7ec0434a36915beaaf692e9732c66097
#
_entry.id   7ec0434a36915beaaf692e9732c66097
#
_cell.length_a   1.000
_cell.length_b   1.000
_cell.length_c   1.000
_cell.angle_alpha   90.00
_cell.angle_beta   90.00
_cell.angle_gamma   90.00
#
_symmetry.space_group_name_H-M   'P 1'
#
loop_
_entity.id
_entity.type
_entity.pdbx_description
1 polymer ?
#
loop_
_entity_poly.entity_id
_entity_poly.type
_entity_poly.pdbx_seq_one_letter_code
_entity_poly.pdbx_strand_id
1 'polypeptide(L)'
;HKEYRRQRQMCIRDRHSPIAIYAMKNDKHVAVEVPAAMTVKDCWKLVKTAEKTRKHCIQLENCMYDFFEITVLNMSQNNLFGDLVHAEGAYIHDLRALNFSNTYYWNHWRLKNLQKTNGNTYPTHGLGPLAHLLDIHRGDKMTHLVSMSSNQYGLTKYSEENFAPENKWNGNSFEKGDMNTTLIRTHKGKTIMLQHDVTSPRPYSRLFTLSGTNGFVQKYPVKSMAFEPKAHRSISVEDINDTLSKYEPTVIKQIKDTAKQIGGHGGMDYIMDYRLIYCLRNGLPLDQDVYDAAEWSSIVELSKKSVNKGSKPMRIPDFTKGNWKLLDKVNYYLK
;
A
#
# COMPACT_ATOMS: atom_id res chain seq x y z
N HIS A 1 -15.62 -23.25 13.41
CA HIS A 1 -15.79 -22.11 14.33
C HIS A 1 -14.49 -21.55 14.92
N LYS A 2 -13.45 -22.38 15.19
CA LYS A 2 -12.15 -21.95 15.73
C LYS A 2 -11.27 -21.28 14.66
N GLU A 3 -11.28 -21.75 13.43
CA GLU A 3 -10.54 -21.14 12.29
C GLU A 3 -11.08 -19.77 11.94
N TYR A 4 -12.39 -19.61 11.94
CA TYR A 4 -13.05 -18.33 11.67
C TYR A 4 -12.75 -17.27 12.75
N ARG A 5 -12.51 -17.67 13.99
CA ARG A 5 -12.06 -16.76 15.07
C ARG A 5 -10.61 -16.33 14.89
N ARG A 6 -9.72 -17.18 14.37
CA ARG A 6 -8.31 -16.81 14.08
C ARG A 6 -8.21 -15.79 12.93
N GLN A 7 -8.93 -16.01 11.84
CA GLN A 7 -9.02 -15.04 10.75
C GLN A 7 -9.58 -13.69 11.21
N ARG A 8 -10.58 -13.67 12.08
CA ARG A 8 -11.15 -12.42 12.64
C ARG A 8 -10.17 -11.64 13.51
N GLN A 9 -9.24 -12.28 14.19
CA GLN A 9 -8.19 -11.61 14.96
C GLN A 9 -7.12 -10.98 14.06
N MET A 10 -6.81 -11.59 12.93
CA MET A 10 -5.84 -11.06 11.97
C MET A 10 -6.30 -9.78 11.27
N CYS A 11 -7.59 -9.54 11.16
CA CYS A 11 -8.14 -8.32 10.55
C CYS A 11 -8.16 -7.09 11.47
N ILE A 12 -7.75 -7.20 12.75
CA ILE A 12 -7.69 -6.07 13.69
C ILE A 12 -6.27 -5.52 13.67
N ARG A 13 -6.07 -4.43 12.96
CA ARG A 13 -4.77 -3.82 12.64
C ARG A 13 -3.85 -3.56 13.83
N ASP A 14 -4.39 -3.26 15.01
CA ASP A 14 -3.61 -3.05 16.24
C ASP A 14 -3.02 -4.35 16.81
N ARG A 15 -3.44 -5.52 16.30
CA ARG A 15 -2.93 -6.83 16.68
C ARG A 15 -1.79 -7.34 15.79
N HIS A 16 -1.60 -6.77 14.60
CA HIS A 16 -0.60 -7.22 13.63
C HIS A 16 0.82 -7.21 14.24
N SER A 17 1.28 -6.08 14.72
CA SER A 17 2.64 -5.96 15.26
C SER A 17 2.87 -6.76 16.56
N PRO A 18 1.97 -6.80 17.56
CA PRO A 18 2.16 -7.64 18.73
C PRO A 18 2.28 -9.14 18.42
N ILE A 19 1.43 -9.64 17.52
CA ILE A 19 1.44 -11.06 17.10
C ILE A 19 2.72 -11.37 16.31
N ALA A 20 3.11 -10.51 15.38
CA ALA A 20 4.34 -10.67 14.60
C ALA A 20 5.58 -10.69 15.50
N ILE A 21 5.67 -9.76 16.46
CA ILE A 21 6.76 -9.70 17.43
C ILE A 21 6.82 -10.98 18.30
N TYR A 22 5.66 -11.44 18.77
CA TYR A 22 5.59 -12.68 19.55
C TYR A 22 6.08 -13.88 18.76
N ALA A 23 5.61 -14.03 17.51
CA ALA A 23 6.01 -15.14 16.64
C ALA A 23 7.51 -15.14 16.34
N MET A 24 8.10 -13.98 15.99
CA MET A 24 9.55 -13.86 15.76
C MET A 24 10.37 -14.21 17.00
N LYS A 25 9.92 -13.81 18.21
CA LYS A 25 10.57 -14.18 19.49
C LYS A 25 10.47 -15.66 19.80
N ASN A 26 9.52 -16.37 19.20
CA ASN A 26 9.34 -17.82 19.30
C ASN A 26 9.87 -18.53 18.04
N ASP A 27 10.88 -17.96 17.40
CA ASP A 27 11.67 -18.56 16.33
C ASP A 27 10.90 -18.83 15.03
N LYS A 28 9.88 -18.02 14.72
CA LYS A 28 9.07 -18.13 13.49
C LYS A 28 9.32 -16.97 12.55
N HIS A 29 9.40 -17.22 11.25
CA HIS A 29 9.18 -16.21 10.22
C HIS A 29 7.72 -15.79 10.22
N VAL A 30 7.44 -14.54 9.83
CA VAL A 30 6.10 -13.97 9.91
C VAL A 30 5.74 -13.29 8.59
N ALA A 31 4.55 -13.60 8.09
CA ALA A 31 3.88 -12.85 7.06
C ALA A 31 2.68 -12.12 7.71
N VAL A 32 2.59 -10.82 7.53
CA VAL A 32 1.69 -9.93 8.27
C VAL A 32 0.83 -9.12 7.31
N GLU A 33 -0.46 -9.03 7.59
CA GLU A 33 -1.40 -8.20 6.85
C GLU A 33 -1.12 -6.69 6.98
N VAL A 34 -1.61 -5.95 6.03
CA VAL A 34 -1.42 -4.50 5.88
C VAL A 34 -2.41 -3.67 6.71
N PRO A 35 -1.96 -2.58 7.33
CA PRO A 35 -0.58 -2.21 7.60
C PRO A 35 0.00 -3.06 8.73
N ALA A 36 1.29 -3.34 8.69
CA ALA A 36 1.96 -4.20 9.68
C ALA A 36 1.99 -3.59 11.08
N ALA A 37 1.94 -2.26 11.18
CA ALA A 37 1.88 -1.52 12.43
C ALA A 37 1.04 -0.25 12.31
N MET A 38 0.53 0.26 13.44
CA MET A 38 -0.26 1.48 13.50
C MET A 38 0.50 2.67 14.08
N THR A 39 1.66 2.45 14.67
CA THR A 39 2.50 3.49 15.29
C THR A 39 3.96 3.37 14.89
N VAL A 40 4.66 4.49 14.81
CA VAL A 40 6.12 4.52 14.56
C VAL A 40 6.89 3.72 15.61
N LYS A 41 6.42 3.74 16.86
CA LYS A 41 7.00 2.92 17.94
C LYS A 41 6.93 1.44 17.64
N ASP A 42 5.81 0.97 17.13
CA ASP A 42 5.62 -0.45 16.80
C ASP A 42 6.35 -0.83 15.51
N CYS A 43 6.47 0.08 14.54
CA CYS A 43 7.36 -0.09 13.39
C CYS A 43 8.80 -0.37 13.84
N TRP A 44 9.35 0.44 14.75
CA TRP A 44 10.69 0.20 15.33
C TRP A 44 10.80 -1.10 16.11
N LYS A 45 9.74 -1.53 16.80
CA LYS A 45 9.75 -2.83 17.49
C LYS A 45 9.80 -3.99 16.51
N LEU A 46 9.07 -3.93 15.39
CA LEU A 46 9.13 -4.95 14.34
C LEU A 46 10.56 -5.07 13.80
N VAL A 47 11.16 -3.95 13.38
CA VAL A 47 12.53 -3.92 12.84
C VAL A 47 13.53 -4.48 13.85
N LYS A 48 13.55 -3.95 15.08
CA LYS A 48 14.47 -4.41 16.14
C LYS A 48 14.29 -5.90 16.47
N THR A 49 13.06 -6.40 16.42
CA THR A 49 12.80 -7.82 16.69
C THR A 49 13.28 -8.69 15.54
N ALA A 50 12.99 -8.33 14.30
CA ALA A 50 13.46 -9.06 13.12
C ALA A 50 14.99 -9.12 13.09
N GLU A 51 15.68 -8.00 13.28
CA GLU A 51 17.14 -7.93 13.35
C GLU A 51 17.72 -8.81 14.48
N LYS A 52 17.14 -8.72 15.69
CA LYS A 52 17.61 -9.48 16.85
C LYS A 52 17.41 -10.99 16.71
N THR A 53 16.27 -11.39 16.19
CA THR A 53 15.88 -12.81 16.05
C THR A 53 16.36 -13.42 14.74
N ARG A 54 16.79 -12.61 13.79
CA ARG A 54 17.11 -13.01 12.40
C ARG A 54 15.95 -13.75 11.73
N LYS A 55 14.72 -13.34 12.03
CA LYS A 55 13.50 -13.87 11.41
C LYS A 55 12.95 -12.85 10.43
N HIS A 56 12.47 -13.35 9.31
CA HIS A 56 11.75 -12.52 8.36
C HIS A 56 10.43 -12.02 8.95
N CYS A 57 10.13 -10.76 8.69
CA CYS A 57 8.81 -10.16 8.89
C CYS A 57 8.40 -9.50 7.58
N ILE A 58 7.49 -10.15 6.86
CA ILE A 58 7.05 -9.73 5.54
C ILE A 58 5.70 -9.07 5.68
N GLN A 59 5.49 -7.94 5.02
CA GLN A 59 4.16 -7.38 4.85
C GLN A 59 3.52 -7.95 3.59
N LEU A 60 2.28 -8.41 3.70
CA LEU A 60 1.53 -8.98 2.57
C LEU A 60 0.81 -7.86 1.78
N GLU A 61 1.59 -7.02 1.10
CA GLU A 61 1.06 -5.99 0.21
C GLU A 61 0.82 -6.57 -1.19
N ASN A 62 -0.38 -7.05 -1.44
CA ASN A 62 -0.74 -7.77 -2.65
C ASN A 62 -0.80 -6.89 -3.92
N CYS A 63 -1.10 -5.59 -3.77
CA CYS A 63 -1.22 -4.69 -4.93
C CYS A 63 0.08 -4.52 -5.71
N MET A 64 1.23 -4.85 -5.11
CA MET A 64 2.52 -4.88 -5.80
C MET A 64 2.59 -5.99 -6.86
N TYR A 65 1.76 -7.01 -6.73
CA TYR A 65 1.74 -8.20 -7.60
C TYR A 65 0.59 -8.17 -8.62
N ASP A 66 -0.08 -7.04 -8.76
CA ASP A 66 -1.00 -6.82 -9.88
C ASP A 66 -0.23 -6.83 -11.21
N PHE A 67 -0.79 -7.47 -12.22
CA PHE A 67 -0.16 -7.65 -13.53
C PHE A 67 0.31 -6.33 -14.16
N PHE A 68 -0.46 -5.26 -13.96
CA PHE A 68 -0.09 -3.94 -14.48
C PHE A 68 1.11 -3.36 -13.72
N GLU A 69 1.07 -3.37 -12.38
CA GLU A 69 2.10 -2.81 -11.51
C GLU A 69 3.44 -3.54 -11.69
N ILE A 70 3.43 -4.88 -11.77
CA ILE A 70 4.65 -5.66 -12.05
C ILE A 70 5.22 -5.33 -13.44
N THR A 71 4.35 -5.21 -14.45
CA THR A 71 4.78 -4.88 -15.81
C THR A 71 5.39 -3.49 -15.87
N VAL A 72 4.76 -2.50 -15.22
CA VAL A 72 5.31 -1.13 -15.15
C VAL A 72 6.63 -1.08 -14.39
N LEU A 73 6.82 -1.91 -13.35
CA LEU A 73 8.12 -2.04 -12.69
C LEU A 73 9.18 -2.54 -13.66
N ASN A 74 8.87 -3.56 -14.47
CA ASN A 74 9.78 -4.04 -15.51
C ASN A 74 10.07 -2.95 -16.56
N MET A 75 9.07 -2.21 -17.01
CA MET A 75 9.27 -1.07 -17.91
C MET A 75 10.21 -0.01 -17.32
N SER A 76 10.03 0.31 -16.03
CA SER A 76 10.89 1.25 -15.31
C SER A 76 12.33 0.75 -15.20
N GLN A 77 12.52 -0.53 -14.90
CA GLN A 77 13.84 -1.16 -14.82
C GLN A 77 14.56 -1.23 -16.19
N ASN A 78 13.78 -1.23 -17.29
CA ASN A 78 14.28 -1.07 -18.65
C ASN A 78 14.40 0.40 -19.11
N ASN A 79 14.33 1.34 -18.18
CA ASN A 79 14.53 2.77 -18.39
C ASN A 79 13.55 3.46 -19.35
N LEU A 80 12.34 2.91 -19.52
CA LEU A 80 11.35 3.52 -20.43
C LEU A 80 10.88 4.90 -19.99
N PHE A 81 10.89 5.16 -18.68
CA PHE A 81 10.41 6.43 -18.11
C PHE A 81 11.54 7.46 -17.89
N GLY A 82 12.81 7.07 -18.11
CA GLY A 82 13.95 7.93 -17.78
C GLY A 82 14.11 8.17 -16.28
N ASP A 83 14.54 9.35 -15.88
CA ASP A 83 14.64 9.73 -14.46
C ASP A 83 13.25 9.96 -13.86
N LEU A 84 12.92 9.20 -12.82
CA LEU A 84 11.62 9.29 -12.17
C LEU A 84 11.51 10.53 -11.30
N VAL A 85 10.42 11.27 -11.45
CA VAL A 85 10.20 12.59 -10.83
C VAL A 85 9.09 12.55 -9.80
N HIS A 86 7.97 11.91 -10.15
CA HIS A 86 6.72 11.94 -9.37
C HIS A 86 5.94 10.65 -9.50
N ALA A 87 5.25 10.27 -8.43
CA ALA A 87 4.31 9.15 -8.44
C ALA A 87 3.06 9.45 -7.62
N GLU A 88 1.93 8.85 -8.02
CA GLU A 88 0.65 9.02 -7.32
C GLU A 88 0.05 7.64 -7.00
N GLY A 89 -0.39 7.48 -5.75
CA GLY A 89 -1.07 6.28 -5.30
C GLY A 89 -2.27 6.59 -4.42
N ALA A 90 -3.17 5.65 -4.28
CA ALA A 90 -4.35 5.85 -3.45
C ALA A 90 -4.92 4.54 -2.89
N TYR A 91 -5.78 4.68 -1.91
CA TYR A 91 -6.82 3.72 -1.60
C TYR A 91 -8.15 4.47 -1.50
N ILE A 92 -8.87 4.46 -2.59
CA ILE A 92 -10.17 5.11 -2.75
C ILE A 92 -11.20 4.04 -3.03
N HIS A 93 -12.24 3.98 -2.21
CA HIS A 93 -13.25 2.93 -2.31
C HIS A 93 -14.50 3.31 -1.52
N ASP A 94 -15.69 3.24 -2.10
CA ASP A 94 -16.91 3.38 -1.30
C ASP A 94 -17.09 2.18 -0.38
N LEU A 95 -16.73 2.35 0.87
CA LEU A 95 -16.88 1.33 1.91
C LEU A 95 -17.90 1.72 2.97
N ARG A 96 -18.80 2.68 2.71
CA ARG A 96 -19.75 3.17 3.70
C ARG A 96 -20.62 2.03 4.24
N ALA A 97 -21.30 1.30 3.38
CA ALA A 97 -22.12 0.14 3.78
C ALA A 97 -21.31 -0.92 4.55
N LEU A 98 -20.12 -1.25 4.08
CA LEU A 98 -19.24 -2.26 4.70
C LEU A 98 -18.72 -1.79 6.07
N ASN A 99 -18.43 -0.50 6.24
CA ASN A 99 -18.00 0.05 7.54
C ASN A 99 -19.07 -0.13 8.62
N PHE A 100 -20.34 -0.01 8.27
CA PHE A 100 -21.45 -0.23 9.18
C PHE A 100 -21.87 -1.70 9.33
N SER A 101 -21.30 -2.61 8.53
CA SER A 101 -21.59 -4.05 8.63
C SER A 101 -20.92 -4.67 9.86
N ASN A 102 -21.73 -5.30 10.72
CA ASN A 102 -21.23 -6.02 11.89
C ASN A 102 -20.59 -7.38 11.54
N THR A 103 -20.97 -7.95 10.41
CA THR A 103 -20.48 -9.24 9.94
C THR A 103 -19.18 -9.11 9.13
N TYR A 104 -19.12 -8.13 8.24
CA TYR A 104 -17.93 -7.91 7.39
C TYR A 104 -16.74 -7.39 8.19
N TYR A 105 -16.93 -6.32 8.97
CA TYR A 105 -15.93 -5.82 9.91
C TYR A 105 -16.36 -6.13 11.36
N TRP A 106 -16.03 -7.33 11.80
CA TRP A 106 -16.41 -7.81 13.12
C TRP A 106 -16.32 -6.75 14.22
N ASN A 107 -17.42 -6.60 14.98
CA ASN A 107 -17.54 -5.61 16.04
C ASN A 107 -17.29 -4.17 15.58
N HIS A 108 -17.54 -3.85 14.30
CA HIS A 108 -17.35 -2.52 13.70
C HIS A 108 -15.96 -1.92 13.98
N TRP A 109 -14.90 -2.75 14.01
CA TRP A 109 -13.57 -2.30 14.41
C TRP A 109 -13.05 -1.18 13.52
N ARG A 110 -13.33 -1.22 12.21
CA ARG A 110 -12.91 -0.18 11.27
C ARG A 110 -13.66 1.12 11.54
N LEU A 111 -14.98 1.06 11.69
CA LEU A 111 -15.82 2.21 12.00
C LEU A 111 -15.37 2.91 13.29
N LYS A 112 -15.17 2.12 14.37
CA LYS A 112 -14.65 2.62 15.66
C LYS A 112 -13.28 3.26 15.56
N ASN A 113 -12.44 2.78 14.63
CA ASN A 113 -11.15 3.40 14.36
C ASN A 113 -11.32 4.74 13.64
N LEU A 114 -12.24 4.84 12.66
CA LEU A 114 -12.53 6.07 11.93
C LEU A 114 -13.16 7.16 12.83
N GLN A 115 -13.83 6.78 13.92
CA GLN A 115 -14.30 7.74 14.93
C GLN A 115 -13.17 8.42 15.69
N LYS A 116 -11.97 7.82 15.80
CA LYS A 116 -10.87 8.25 16.67
C LYS A 116 -9.62 8.63 15.92
N THR A 117 -9.59 8.50 14.61
CA THR A 117 -8.38 8.66 13.80
C THR A 117 -8.65 9.43 12.53
N ASN A 118 -7.77 10.38 12.24
CA ASN A 118 -7.71 11.10 10.98
C ASN A 118 -6.46 10.66 10.17
N GLY A 119 -6.20 11.32 9.03
CA GLY A 119 -5.06 11.05 8.15
C GLY A 119 -5.27 9.85 7.22
N ASN A 120 -4.19 9.33 6.65
CA ASN A 120 -4.21 8.16 5.79
C ASN A 120 -4.15 6.88 6.62
N THR A 121 -5.28 6.23 6.84
CA THR A 121 -5.36 5.03 7.68
C THR A 121 -5.02 3.73 6.94
N TYR A 122 -4.77 3.79 5.62
CA TYR A 122 -4.46 2.62 4.81
C TYR A 122 -3.55 2.97 3.61
N PRO A 123 -2.30 3.37 3.86
CA PRO A 123 -1.41 3.89 2.82
C PRO A 123 -0.83 2.82 1.90
N THR A 124 -0.76 1.58 2.33
CA THR A 124 0.12 0.55 1.76
C THR A 124 -0.25 0.15 0.34
N HIS A 125 -1.54 0.01 0.02
CA HIS A 125 -1.99 -0.35 -1.33
C HIS A 125 -1.63 0.69 -2.41
N GLY A 126 -1.60 1.98 -2.03
CA GLY A 126 -1.12 3.03 -2.93
C GLY A 126 0.40 3.16 -2.91
N LEU A 127 1.03 3.01 -1.73
CA LEU A 127 2.46 3.29 -1.56
C LEU A 127 3.36 2.13 -1.96
N GLY A 128 3.00 0.88 -1.64
CA GLY A 128 3.86 -0.29 -1.86
C GLY A 128 4.36 -0.41 -3.30
N PRO A 129 3.48 -0.45 -4.31
CA PRO A 129 3.90 -0.48 -5.71
C PRO A 129 4.81 0.68 -6.11
N LEU A 130 4.50 1.89 -5.63
CA LEU A 130 5.29 3.09 -5.92
C LEU A 130 6.66 3.09 -5.22
N ALA A 131 6.74 2.55 -4.01
CA ALA A 131 7.99 2.46 -3.27
C ALA A 131 9.04 1.62 -4.02
N HIS A 132 8.61 0.52 -4.63
CA HIS A 132 9.50 -0.30 -5.46
C HIS A 132 9.91 0.39 -6.77
N LEU A 133 8.98 1.09 -7.44
CA LEU A 133 9.28 1.88 -8.63
C LEU A 133 10.29 2.99 -8.36
N LEU A 134 10.20 3.62 -7.19
CA LEU A 134 11.05 4.75 -6.80
C LEU A 134 12.34 4.33 -6.09
N ASP A 135 12.62 3.02 -6.00
CA ASP A 135 13.77 2.42 -5.32
C ASP A 135 13.85 2.77 -3.81
N ILE A 136 12.71 2.94 -3.15
CA ILE A 136 12.69 3.20 -1.71
C ILE A 136 13.30 2.00 -0.96
N HIS A 137 14.21 2.27 -0.02
CA HIS A 137 15.11 1.34 0.66
C HIS A 137 16.17 0.67 -0.23
N ARG A 138 16.14 0.90 -1.55
CA ARG A 138 17.00 0.24 -2.55
C ARG A 138 17.69 1.28 -3.45
N GLY A 139 18.22 2.33 -2.82
CA GLY A 139 18.90 3.44 -3.49
C GLY A 139 18.29 4.81 -3.18
N ASP A 140 17.08 4.88 -2.62
CA ASP A 140 16.40 6.10 -2.16
C ASP A 140 15.67 5.83 -0.84
N LYS A 141 15.16 6.87 -0.17
CA LYS A 141 14.32 6.77 1.04
C LYS A 141 13.35 7.94 1.13
N MET A 142 12.23 7.75 1.79
CA MET A 142 11.32 8.83 2.15
C MET A 142 11.93 9.67 3.28
N THR A 143 11.77 11.00 3.23
CA THR A 143 12.38 11.92 4.21
C THR A 143 11.35 12.59 5.12
N HIS A 144 10.31 13.13 4.54
CA HIS A 144 9.23 13.78 5.27
C HIS A 144 7.93 13.78 4.46
N LEU A 145 6.83 13.99 5.16
CA LEU A 145 5.51 14.12 4.57
C LEU A 145 4.76 15.33 5.13
N VAL A 146 3.79 15.80 4.35
CA VAL A 146 2.73 16.74 4.74
C VAL A 146 1.40 16.09 4.42
N SER A 147 0.42 16.21 5.32
CA SER A 147 -0.89 15.59 5.13
C SER A 147 -2.02 16.54 5.50
N MET A 148 -3.07 16.52 4.69
CA MET A 148 -4.29 17.32 4.87
C MET A 148 -5.51 16.45 4.68
N SER A 149 -6.55 16.67 5.48
CA SER A 149 -7.85 16.00 5.34
C SER A 149 -8.94 17.03 5.07
N SER A 150 -9.93 16.63 4.27
CA SER A 150 -11.18 17.35 4.13
C SER A 150 -12.01 17.26 5.42
N ASN A 151 -13.12 17.99 5.47
CA ASN A 151 -14.16 17.76 6.46
C ASN A 151 -14.75 16.35 6.32
N GLN A 152 -15.40 15.90 7.38
CA GLN A 152 -16.13 14.63 7.43
C GLN A 152 -17.61 14.87 7.22
N TYR A 153 -18.21 14.22 6.25
CA TYR A 153 -19.64 14.22 5.95
C TYR A 153 -20.18 12.84 5.58
N GLY A 154 -19.41 12.07 4.82
CA GLY A 154 -19.87 10.88 4.12
C GLY A 154 -20.45 9.79 5.02
N LEU A 155 -19.78 9.44 6.14
CA LEU A 155 -20.29 8.42 7.07
C LEU A 155 -21.47 8.91 7.89
N THR A 156 -21.47 10.18 8.34
CA THR A 156 -22.57 10.75 9.11
C THR A 156 -23.86 10.78 8.29
N LYS A 157 -23.80 11.36 7.08
CA LYS A 157 -24.95 11.39 6.17
C LYS A 157 -25.43 10.00 5.80
N TYR A 158 -24.51 9.08 5.49
CA TYR A 158 -24.89 7.69 5.21
C TYR A 158 -25.65 7.06 6.39
N SER A 159 -25.22 7.31 7.61
CA SER A 159 -25.88 6.75 8.79
C SER A 159 -27.27 7.37 9.04
N GLU A 160 -27.42 8.68 8.82
CA GLU A 160 -28.71 9.38 8.91
C GLU A 160 -29.73 8.87 7.89
N GLU A 161 -29.27 8.57 6.67
CA GLU A 161 -30.13 8.12 5.58
C GLU A 161 -30.50 6.62 5.65
N ASN A 162 -29.67 5.78 6.30
CA ASN A 162 -29.80 4.31 6.24
C ASN A 162 -30.17 3.66 7.59
N PHE A 163 -30.20 4.40 8.69
CA PHE A 163 -30.55 3.86 10.00
C PHE A 163 -31.66 4.67 10.66
N ALA A 164 -32.52 4.01 11.42
CA ALA A 164 -33.53 4.67 12.23
C ALA A 164 -32.88 5.58 13.30
N PRO A 165 -33.57 6.66 13.73
CA PRO A 165 -33.00 7.61 14.71
C PRO A 165 -32.53 6.98 16.02
N GLU A 166 -33.12 5.87 16.44
CA GLU A 166 -32.77 5.13 17.67
C GLU A 166 -31.47 4.28 17.49
N ASN A 167 -31.04 4.10 16.28
CA ASN A 167 -29.82 3.33 16.02
C ASN A 167 -28.59 4.07 16.56
N LYS A 168 -27.78 3.36 17.33
CA LYS A 168 -26.55 3.91 17.94
C LYS A 168 -25.56 4.55 16.96
N TRP A 169 -25.67 4.28 15.67
CA TRP A 169 -24.79 4.82 14.63
C TRP A 169 -25.39 6.01 13.88
N ASN A 170 -26.70 6.27 14.03
CA ASN A 170 -27.36 7.37 13.35
C ASN A 170 -26.77 8.72 13.81
N GLY A 171 -26.40 9.58 12.87
CA GLY A 171 -25.89 10.91 13.11
C GLY A 171 -24.54 11.02 13.85
N ASN A 172 -23.82 9.90 14.05
CA ASN A 172 -22.52 9.95 14.71
C ASN A 172 -21.49 10.72 13.90
N SER A 173 -20.67 11.49 14.61
CA SER A 173 -19.50 12.16 14.02
C SER A 173 -18.29 11.25 14.01
N PHE A 174 -17.37 11.53 13.08
CA PHE A 174 -16.12 10.79 12.89
C PHE A 174 -14.95 11.77 12.80
N GLU A 175 -13.80 11.40 13.37
CA GLU A 175 -12.55 12.17 13.25
C GLU A 175 -11.98 12.09 11.82
N LYS A 176 -12.23 10.99 11.13
CA LYS A 176 -11.71 10.75 9.79
C LYS A 176 -12.39 11.67 8.77
N GLY A 177 -11.65 12.66 8.27
CA GLY A 177 -12.08 13.43 7.11
C GLY A 177 -12.28 12.54 5.88
N ASP A 178 -13.23 12.88 5.00
CA ASP A 178 -13.60 12.02 3.89
C ASP A 178 -12.40 11.74 2.98
N MET A 179 -11.79 12.77 2.43
CA MET A 179 -10.56 12.67 1.65
C MET A 179 -9.34 13.06 2.49
N ASN A 180 -8.32 12.22 2.49
CA ASN A 180 -6.98 12.59 2.96
C ASN A 180 -5.99 12.59 1.80
N THR A 181 -5.20 13.65 1.68
CA THR A 181 -4.08 13.76 0.73
C THR A 181 -2.78 13.95 1.49
N THR A 182 -1.80 13.11 1.22
CA THR A 182 -0.47 13.12 1.82
C THR A 182 0.56 13.28 0.72
N LEU A 183 1.43 14.28 0.84
CA LEU A 183 2.59 14.48 -0.04
C LEU A 183 3.85 14.05 0.70
N ILE A 184 4.67 13.25 0.03
CA ILE A 184 5.93 12.72 0.56
C ILE A 184 7.07 13.15 -0.35
N ARG A 185 8.22 13.52 0.24
CA ARG A 185 9.46 13.79 -0.49
C ARG A 185 10.49 12.74 -0.18
N THR A 186 11.24 12.29 -1.20
CA THR A 186 12.36 11.36 -1.05
C THR A 186 13.70 12.09 -0.90
N HIS A 187 14.74 11.35 -0.54
CA HIS A 187 16.09 11.88 -0.42
C HIS A 187 16.66 12.35 -1.76
N LYS A 188 16.36 11.62 -2.83
CA LYS A 188 16.76 11.99 -4.21
C LYS A 188 15.86 13.05 -4.85
N GLY A 189 14.91 13.60 -4.10
CA GLY A 189 14.08 14.72 -4.56
C GLY A 189 12.80 14.33 -5.30
N LYS A 190 12.51 13.05 -5.46
CA LYS A 190 11.23 12.58 -6.01
C LYS A 190 10.09 12.90 -5.06
N THR A 191 8.88 13.01 -5.58
CA THR A 191 7.67 13.25 -4.78
C THR A 191 6.64 12.14 -4.98
N ILE A 192 5.88 11.86 -3.91
CA ILE A 192 4.78 10.90 -3.94
C ILE A 192 3.53 11.58 -3.41
N MET A 193 2.43 11.48 -4.14
CA MET A 193 1.10 11.83 -3.62
C MET A 193 0.35 10.57 -3.24
N LEU A 194 -0.18 10.51 -2.02
CA LEU A 194 -1.03 9.43 -1.56
C LEU A 194 -2.40 9.96 -1.17
N GLN A 195 -3.46 9.34 -1.68
CA GLN A 195 -4.84 9.67 -1.32
C GLN A 195 -5.53 8.50 -0.61
N HIS A 196 -6.41 8.82 0.33
CA HIS A 196 -7.20 7.84 1.05
C HIS A 196 -8.63 8.35 1.27
N ASP A 197 -9.61 7.64 0.71
CA ASP A 197 -11.04 7.89 0.90
C ASP A 197 -11.81 6.57 0.90
N VAL A 198 -12.50 6.28 2.01
CA VAL A 198 -13.36 5.10 2.17
C VAL A 198 -14.76 5.46 2.66
N THR A 199 -15.12 6.73 2.53
CA THR A 199 -16.31 7.32 3.12
C THR A 199 -17.15 8.15 2.14
N SER A 200 -16.69 8.28 0.89
CA SER A 200 -17.41 8.95 -0.19
C SER A 200 -17.89 7.96 -1.26
N PRO A 201 -18.93 8.31 -2.05
CA PRO A 201 -19.44 7.47 -3.14
C PRO A 201 -18.50 7.53 -4.36
N ARG A 202 -17.33 6.94 -4.24
CA ARG A 202 -16.30 6.91 -5.29
C ARG A 202 -16.01 5.49 -5.76
N PRO A 203 -15.84 5.27 -7.08
CA PRO A 203 -15.39 3.99 -7.58
C PRO A 203 -13.98 3.64 -7.05
N TYR A 204 -13.69 2.35 -7.02
CA TYR A 204 -12.37 1.86 -6.60
C TYR A 204 -11.25 2.47 -7.45
N SER A 205 -10.22 2.98 -6.77
CA SER A 205 -9.03 3.50 -7.42
C SER A 205 -7.82 3.40 -6.50
N ARG A 206 -6.68 2.96 -7.07
CA ARG A 206 -5.37 3.11 -6.43
C ARG A 206 -4.56 4.24 -7.07
N LEU A 207 -5.13 5.02 -8.01
CA LEU A 207 -4.45 5.93 -8.91
C LEU A 207 -3.39 5.20 -9.73
N PHE A 208 -2.23 4.96 -9.14
CA PHE A 208 -1.06 4.36 -9.75
C PHE A 208 -0.60 5.13 -10.99
N THR A 209 0.04 6.24 -10.71
CA THR A 209 0.61 7.15 -11.72
C THR A 209 2.11 7.25 -11.51
N LEU A 210 2.87 7.25 -12.60
CA LEU A 210 4.30 7.45 -12.58
C LEU A 210 4.68 8.47 -13.66
N SER A 211 5.48 9.46 -13.30
CA SER A 211 6.03 10.47 -14.20
C SER A 211 7.55 10.43 -14.16
N GLY A 212 8.15 10.38 -15.32
CA GLY A 212 9.59 10.48 -15.53
C GLY A 212 9.94 11.42 -16.68
N THR A 213 11.24 11.57 -16.96
CA THR A 213 11.70 12.49 -17.99
C THR A 213 11.40 12.04 -19.42
N ASN A 214 11.20 10.72 -19.64
CA ASN A 214 10.97 10.14 -20.96
C ASN A 214 9.61 9.50 -21.11
N GLY A 215 8.79 9.43 -20.04
CA GLY A 215 7.50 8.80 -20.13
C GLY A 215 6.62 8.98 -18.90
N PHE A 216 5.36 8.65 -19.13
CA PHE A 216 4.27 8.72 -18.17
C PHE A 216 3.45 7.44 -18.26
N VAL A 217 2.95 6.97 -17.13
CA VAL A 217 1.96 5.88 -17.06
C VAL A 217 0.94 6.12 -15.96
N GLN A 218 -0.30 5.76 -16.22
CA GLN A 218 -1.42 5.81 -15.28
C GLN A 218 -2.29 4.57 -15.47
N LYS A 219 -2.84 4.04 -14.34
CA LYS A 219 -3.77 2.90 -14.38
C LYS A 219 -5.23 3.32 -14.24
N TYR A 220 -5.54 4.18 -13.27
CA TYR A 220 -6.91 4.58 -12.93
C TYR A 220 -7.16 6.06 -13.19
N PRO A 221 -8.41 6.46 -13.56
CA PRO A 221 -9.57 5.61 -13.85
C PRO A 221 -9.46 4.89 -15.20
N VAL A 222 -8.65 5.40 -16.12
CA VAL A 222 -8.39 4.85 -17.45
C VAL A 222 -6.90 4.70 -17.64
N LYS A 223 -6.49 3.57 -18.24
CA LYS A 223 -5.08 3.36 -18.58
C LYS A 223 -4.62 4.41 -19.59
N SER A 224 -3.49 5.05 -19.29
CA SER A 224 -2.87 6.05 -20.15
C SER A 224 -1.35 5.87 -20.10
N MET A 225 -0.71 5.98 -21.24
CA MET A 225 0.75 5.99 -21.39
C MET A 225 1.16 7.04 -22.40
N ALA A 226 2.28 7.70 -22.15
CA ALA A 226 2.86 8.63 -23.09
C ALA A 226 4.38 8.55 -23.01
N PHE A 227 5.06 8.64 -24.15
CA PHE A 227 6.51 8.54 -24.25
C PHE A 227 7.06 9.60 -25.20
N GLU A 228 8.26 10.11 -24.89
CA GLU A 228 8.98 11.01 -25.79
C GLU A 228 9.29 10.32 -27.13
N PRO A 229 9.33 11.07 -28.27
CA PRO A 229 9.15 12.54 -28.37
C PRO A 229 7.69 12.98 -28.55
N LYS A 230 6.69 12.15 -28.38
CA LYS A 230 5.28 12.45 -28.62
C LYS A 230 4.42 12.44 -27.35
N ALA A 231 5.02 12.78 -26.20
CA ALA A 231 4.40 12.65 -24.88
C ALA A 231 3.22 13.62 -24.59
N HIS A 232 2.88 14.53 -25.51
CA HIS A 232 1.76 15.45 -25.33
C HIS A 232 0.38 14.74 -25.27
N ARG A 233 0.26 13.55 -25.85
CA ARG A 233 -0.98 12.75 -25.84
C ARG A 233 -0.69 11.33 -25.43
N SER A 234 -1.67 10.69 -24.79
CA SER A 234 -1.60 9.25 -24.55
C SER A 234 -1.51 8.51 -25.89
N ILE A 235 -0.72 7.45 -25.93
CA ILE A 235 -0.75 6.49 -27.04
C ILE A 235 -2.10 5.77 -27.08
N SER A 236 -2.41 5.07 -28.18
CA SER A 236 -3.67 4.35 -28.35
C SER A 236 -3.83 3.24 -27.30
N VAL A 237 -5.05 2.78 -27.07
CA VAL A 237 -5.32 1.63 -26.19
C VAL A 237 -4.66 0.36 -26.70
N GLU A 238 -4.57 0.19 -28.02
CA GLU A 238 -3.89 -0.92 -28.68
C GLU A 238 -2.39 -0.88 -28.37
N ASP A 239 -1.73 0.26 -28.60
CA ASP A 239 -0.31 0.45 -28.30
C ASP A 239 0.00 0.27 -26.80
N ILE A 240 -0.93 0.67 -25.90
CA ILE A 240 -0.78 0.40 -24.45
C ILE A 240 -0.74 -1.11 -24.19
N ASN A 241 -1.68 -1.87 -24.77
CA ASN A 241 -1.76 -3.31 -24.57
C ASN A 241 -0.55 -4.03 -25.16
N ASP A 242 -0.07 -3.61 -26.32
CA ASP A 242 1.15 -4.14 -26.95
C ASP A 242 2.39 -3.84 -26.11
N THR A 243 2.50 -2.62 -25.60
CA THR A 243 3.58 -2.24 -24.68
C THR A 243 3.57 -3.09 -23.41
N LEU A 244 2.40 -3.25 -22.78
CA LEU A 244 2.26 -4.10 -21.60
C LEU A 244 2.63 -5.56 -21.91
N SER A 245 2.16 -6.11 -23.02
CA SER A 245 2.48 -7.48 -23.44
C SER A 245 3.98 -7.70 -23.69
N LYS A 246 4.65 -6.71 -24.29
CA LYS A 246 6.10 -6.74 -24.54
C LYS A 246 6.92 -6.76 -23.25
N TYR A 247 6.51 -5.98 -22.24
CA TYR A 247 7.25 -5.84 -20.99
C TYR A 247 6.71 -6.70 -19.84
N GLU A 248 5.68 -7.51 -20.05
CA GLU A 248 5.22 -8.46 -19.04
C GLU A 248 6.31 -9.48 -18.74
N PRO A 249 6.75 -9.63 -17.46
CA PRO A 249 7.81 -10.57 -17.10
C PRO A 249 7.46 -12.01 -17.45
N THR A 250 8.45 -12.78 -17.93
CA THR A 250 8.24 -14.17 -18.40
C THR A 250 7.62 -15.05 -17.32
N VAL A 251 8.07 -14.93 -16.07
CA VAL A 251 7.50 -15.70 -14.95
C VAL A 251 6.03 -15.37 -14.73
N ILE A 252 5.65 -14.10 -14.89
CA ILE A 252 4.25 -13.69 -14.75
C ILE A 252 3.41 -14.26 -15.88
N LYS A 253 3.91 -14.25 -17.10
CA LYS A 253 3.24 -14.92 -18.24
C LYS A 253 2.97 -16.39 -17.97
N GLN A 254 3.93 -17.10 -17.38
CA GLN A 254 3.82 -18.54 -17.08
C GLN A 254 2.78 -18.87 -16.01
N ILE A 255 2.63 -18.04 -14.99
CA ILE A 255 1.72 -18.31 -13.86
C ILE A 255 0.40 -17.56 -13.92
N LYS A 256 0.23 -16.64 -14.87
CA LYS A 256 -0.90 -15.71 -14.98
C LYS A 256 -2.26 -16.40 -15.01
N ASP A 257 -2.39 -17.44 -15.83
CA ASP A 257 -3.66 -18.14 -16.01
C ASP A 257 -4.00 -18.94 -14.73
N THR A 258 -3.02 -19.61 -14.14
CA THR A 258 -3.17 -20.28 -12.84
C THR A 258 -3.55 -19.28 -11.75
N ALA A 259 -2.88 -18.12 -11.70
CA ALA A 259 -3.18 -17.08 -10.72
C ALA A 259 -4.61 -16.54 -10.85
N LYS A 260 -5.08 -16.30 -12.07
CA LYS A 260 -6.46 -15.86 -12.33
C LYS A 260 -7.49 -16.93 -11.99
N GLN A 261 -7.18 -18.20 -12.25
CA GLN A 261 -8.05 -19.33 -11.96
C GLN A 261 -8.21 -19.58 -10.46
N ILE A 262 -7.12 -19.52 -9.69
CA ILE A 262 -7.14 -19.66 -8.23
C ILE A 262 -7.81 -18.45 -7.59
N GLY A 263 -7.64 -17.26 -8.16
CA GLY A 263 -8.29 -16.03 -7.70
C GLY A 263 -7.51 -15.31 -6.60
N GLY A 264 -8.23 -14.66 -5.67
CA GLY A 264 -7.63 -13.73 -4.71
C GLY A 264 -7.26 -12.40 -5.37
N HIS A 265 -8.16 -11.41 -5.28
CA HIS A 265 -8.00 -10.07 -5.88
C HIS A 265 -7.53 -10.10 -7.34
N GLY A 266 -8.12 -10.98 -8.18
CA GLY A 266 -7.77 -11.11 -9.60
C GLY A 266 -6.43 -11.84 -9.86
N GLY A 267 -5.90 -12.56 -8.87
CA GLY A 267 -4.65 -13.32 -8.95
C GLY A 267 -3.47 -12.70 -8.21
N MET A 268 -3.59 -11.47 -7.72
CA MET A 268 -2.52 -10.78 -6.97
C MET A 268 -2.07 -11.57 -5.74
N ASP A 269 -3.02 -12.12 -4.97
CA ASP A 269 -2.73 -12.86 -3.75
C ASP A 269 -1.94 -14.13 -4.06
N TYR A 270 -2.33 -14.85 -5.12
CA TYR A 270 -1.61 -16.03 -5.56
C TYR A 270 -0.16 -15.72 -5.95
N ILE A 271 0.07 -14.65 -6.72
CA ILE A 271 1.43 -14.26 -7.14
C ILE A 271 2.27 -13.85 -5.93
N MET A 272 1.68 -13.11 -5.00
CA MET A 272 2.34 -12.73 -3.75
C MET A 272 2.81 -13.95 -2.95
N ASP A 273 1.92 -14.90 -2.71
CA ASP A 273 2.23 -16.13 -1.98
C ASP A 273 3.24 -16.99 -2.74
N TYR A 274 3.10 -17.12 -4.06
CA TYR A 274 4.05 -17.82 -4.92
C TYR A 274 5.46 -17.22 -4.78
N ARG A 275 5.58 -15.90 -4.88
CA ARG A 275 6.86 -15.19 -4.74
C ARG A 275 7.47 -15.36 -3.35
N LEU A 276 6.66 -15.24 -2.31
CA LEU A 276 7.10 -15.46 -0.93
C LEU A 276 7.70 -16.86 -0.76
N ILE A 277 6.97 -17.89 -1.15
CA ILE A 277 7.43 -19.28 -1.04
C ILE A 277 8.66 -19.53 -1.91
N TYR A 278 8.67 -18.98 -3.13
CA TYR A 278 9.82 -19.10 -4.03
C TYR A 278 11.09 -18.49 -3.42
N CYS A 279 11.03 -17.27 -2.91
CA CYS A 279 12.17 -16.62 -2.27
C CYS A 279 12.69 -17.43 -1.06
N LEU A 280 11.78 -17.87 -0.18
CA LEU A 280 12.15 -18.66 1.00
C LEU A 280 12.80 -20.00 0.64
N ARG A 281 12.28 -20.71 -0.37
CA ARG A 281 12.83 -22.01 -0.81
C ARG A 281 14.18 -21.90 -1.48
N ASN A 282 14.47 -20.78 -2.12
CA ASN A 282 15.70 -20.58 -2.88
C ASN A 282 16.73 -19.69 -2.15
N GLY A 283 16.44 -19.31 -0.89
CA GLY A 283 17.34 -18.48 -0.10
C GLY A 283 17.55 -17.08 -0.70
N LEU A 284 16.55 -16.57 -1.43
CA LEU A 284 16.60 -15.26 -2.08
C LEU A 284 16.11 -14.16 -1.12
N PRO A 285 16.55 -12.91 -1.31
CA PRO A 285 15.94 -11.77 -0.65
C PRO A 285 14.44 -11.73 -0.91
N LEU A 286 13.67 -11.36 0.10
CA LEU A 286 12.23 -11.21 -0.04
C LEU A 286 11.88 -9.94 -0.81
N ASP A 287 10.81 -9.98 -1.60
CA ASP A 287 10.35 -8.82 -2.36
C ASP A 287 9.92 -7.67 -1.42
N GLN A 288 9.35 -8.02 -0.28
CA GLN A 288 8.96 -7.11 0.79
C GLN A 288 9.62 -7.56 2.10
N ASP A 289 10.25 -6.66 2.81
CA ASP A 289 10.94 -6.96 4.06
C ASP A 289 10.38 -6.17 5.25
N VAL A 290 11.01 -6.30 6.41
CA VAL A 290 10.58 -5.60 7.62
C VAL A 290 10.76 -4.09 7.53
N TYR A 291 11.69 -3.61 6.71
CA TYR A 291 11.91 -2.16 6.54
C TYR A 291 10.81 -1.56 5.68
N ASP A 292 10.41 -2.25 4.60
CA ASP A 292 9.23 -1.90 3.80
C ASP A 292 7.97 -1.87 4.68
N ALA A 293 7.75 -2.94 5.45
CA ALA A 293 6.62 -3.04 6.39
C ALA A 293 6.57 -1.88 7.39
N ALA A 294 7.71 -1.50 7.96
CA ALA A 294 7.82 -0.44 8.94
C ALA A 294 7.61 0.94 8.31
N GLU A 295 8.29 1.25 7.20
CA GLU A 295 8.22 2.58 6.60
C GLU A 295 6.84 2.86 6.02
N TRP A 296 6.26 1.92 5.26
CA TRP A 296 4.92 2.12 4.68
C TRP A 296 3.85 2.22 5.76
N SER A 297 3.94 1.42 6.81
CA SER A 297 3.01 1.49 7.95
C SER A 297 3.15 2.78 8.78
N SER A 298 4.35 3.38 8.84
CA SER A 298 4.60 4.60 9.60
C SER A 298 3.78 5.80 9.12
N ILE A 299 3.38 5.80 7.84
CA ILE A 299 2.54 6.85 7.23
C ILE A 299 1.20 6.98 7.96
N VAL A 300 0.66 5.90 8.53
CA VAL A 300 -0.60 5.94 9.30
C VAL A 300 -0.51 6.95 10.44
N GLU A 301 0.49 6.84 11.31
CA GLU A 301 0.65 7.75 12.44
C GLU A 301 1.16 9.13 12.00
N LEU A 302 2.10 9.18 11.06
CA LEU A 302 2.71 10.43 10.63
C LEU A 302 1.74 11.33 9.88
N SER A 303 0.88 10.78 9.02
CA SER A 303 -0.17 11.56 8.35
C SER A 303 -1.18 12.11 9.36
N LYS A 304 -1.62 11.31 10.34
CA LYS A 304 -2.47 11.76 11.43
C LYS A 304 -1.82 12.92 12.20
N LYS A 305 -0.54 12.78 12.57
CA LYS A 305 0.20 13.84 13.28
C LYS A 305 0.31 15.12 12.46
N SER A 306 0.53 15.01 11.15
CA SER A 306 0.58 16.17 10.25
C SER A 306 -0.76 16.89 10.23
N VAL A 307 -1.87 16.17 9.96
CA VAL A 307 -3.23 16.75 9.96
C VAL A 307 -3.53 17.46 11.28
N ASN A 308 -3.31 16.80 12.42
CA ASN A 308 -3.63 17.34 13.74
C ASN A 308 -2.76 18.54 14.14
N LYS A 309 -1.65 18.78 13.43
CA LYS A 309 -0.77 19.92 13.62
C LYS A 309 -0.95 21.01 12.54
N GLY A 310 -2.08 21.03 11.84
CA GLY A 310 -2.36 22.00 10.77
C GLY A 310 -1.46 21.79 9.55
N SER A 311 -1.31 20.53 9.14
CA SER A 311 -0.52 20.11 7.98
C SER A 311 0.98 20.42 8.09
N LYS A 312 1.54 20.42 9.30
CA LYS A 312 2.99 20.60 9.48
C LYS A 312 3.77 19.40 8.93
N PRO A 313 4.97 19.63 8.38
CA PRO A 313 5.85 18.55 7.93
C PRO A 313 6.21 17.59 9.07
N MET A 314 6.11 16.28 8.79
CA MET A 314 6.52 15.21 9.69
C MET A 314 7.69 14.44 9.08
N ARG A 315 8.79 14.32 9.83
CA ARG A 315 9.94 13.52 9.41
C ARG A 315 9.58 12.02 9.41
N ILE A 316 9.94 11.33 8.35
CA ILE A 316 9.84 9.87 8.25
C ILE A 316 11.15 9.26 8.78
N PRO A 317 11.10 8.33 9.75
CA PRO A 317 12.29 7.68 10.27
C PRO A 317 12.98 6.83 9.20
N ASP A 318 14.30 6.78 9.22
CA ASP A 318 15.09 5.84 8.44
C ASP A 318 15.20 4.52 9.20
N PHE A 319 14.31 3.58 8.89
CA PHE A 319 14.27 2.27 9.52
C PHE A 319 15.46 1.39 9.15
N THR A 320 16.10 1.66 8.00
CA THR A 320 17.30 0.94 7.52
C THR A 320 18.60 1.41 8.17
N LYS A 321 18.57 2.52 8.93
CA LYS A 321 19.75 3.13 9.58
C LYS A 321 20.87 3.44 8.58
N GLY A 322 20.52 3.84 7.39
CA GLY A 322 21.45 4.19 6.30
C GLY A 322 21.71 3.07 5.29
N ASN A 323 21.30 1.85 5.58
CA ASN A 323 21.53 0.69 4.67
C ASN A 323 20.73 0.75 3.37
N TRP A 324 19.73 1.64 3.25
CA TRP A 324 19.00 1.88 2.00
C TRP A 324 19.89 2.17 0.80
N LYS A 325 21.16 2.53 1.00
CA LYS A 325 22.17 2.77 -0.05
C LYS A 325 22.79 1.49 -0.61
N LEU A 326 22.67 0.39 0.16
CA LEU A 326 23.41 -0.85 -0.09
C LEU A 326 22.55 -1.98 -0.65
N LEU A 327 21.21 -1.87 -0.48
CA LEU A 327 20.29 -2.91 -0.93
C LEU A 327 20.07 -2.85 -2.43
N ASP A 328 20.01 -4.03 -3.04
CA ASP A 328 19.71 -4.18 -4.47
C ASP A 328 18.22 -3.89 -4.75
N LYS A 329 17.96 -3.48 -5.99
CA LYS A 329 16.59 -3.31 -6.48
C LYS A 329 15.84 -4.62 -6.46
N VAL A 330 14.52 -4.52 -6.23
CA VAL A 330 13.66 -5.71 -6.29
C VAL A 330 13.69 -6.32 -7.68
N ASN A 331 13.87 -7.62 -7.73
CA ASN A 331 13.90 -8.37 -8.97
C ASN A 331 12.88 -9.51 -8.92
N TYR A 332 11.77 -9.37 -9.65
CA TYR A 332 10.75 -10.40 -9.76
C TYR A 332 11.07 -11.49 -10.78
N TYR A 333 12.24 -11.41 -11.44
CA TYR A 333 12.64 -12.41 -12.41
C TYR A 333 13.13 -13.65 -11.68
N LEU A 334 12.57 -14.79 -12.05
CA LEU A 334 13.16 -16.08 -11.74
C LEU A 334 14.41 -16.23 -12.62
N LYS A 335 15.53 -16.48 -12.01
CA LYS A 335 16.71 -16.99 -12.73
C LYS A 335 16.58 -18.49 -12.86
#